data_37995a96542f0b646888c6f54dcf758a
#
_entry.id   37995a96542f0b646888c6f54dcf758a
#
_cell.length_a   1.000
_cell.length_b   1.000
_cell.length_c   1.000
_cell.angle_alpha   90.00
_cell.angle_beta   90.00
_cell.angle_gamma   90.00
#
_symmetry.space_group_name_H-M   'P 1'
#
loop_
_entity.id
_entity.type
_entity.pdbx_description
1 polymer ?
#
loop_
_entity_poly.entity_id
_entity_poly.type
_entity_poly.pdbx_seq_one_letter_code
_entity_poly.pdbx_strand_id
1 'polypeptide(L)'
;MIWPVGTLFASKGSGQCAFAVHGGGDTKENEDNEAIMVFPEGFIARTIDRIWFVGMHVLAAALLFAATNRAEATSRIKDLASFEGVRENILVGYGLVVGLRGTGDDLKNIAATKESLTGMLERLGVNTRDGKMEPDNVAAVIVTATIPPFARQGARVDVQVSAIGDSSSLQGGTLAVTPLVGADGEVYAVAQGSVQVGGFTVQGQAASVQRGVPTSGRIPNGAIIEREIDFSLAEMRQAKMALRNPDLTTARRVSQAINAFLGTTAASTLDPGTVLVSLPDGFRGSLVDVMTDVEQLLVEPDQTARVVIDENTGVIVIGQDVRISTVAVAQGNLTIKVTETPQVSQPSPFSETGETVVVPRTEITMEEDTDRRLAVVDDGVSLQELVNGLNALGVGPRDMISILQAIKAAGALQAEIEVM
;
A
#
# COMPACT_ATOMS: atom_id res chain seq x y z
N MET A 1 45.34 29.58 -2.18
CA MET A 1 45.49 31.01 -2.00
C MET A 1 45.04 31.33 -0.58
N ILE A 2 46.01 31.61 0.27
CA ILE A 2 45.85 31.79 1.72
C ILE A 2 45.60 33.29 1.97
N TRP A 3 44.49 33.63 2.56
CA TRP A 3 44.20 35.02 2.97
C TRP A 3 44.89 35.29 4.33
N PRO A 4 45.55 36.42 4.51
CA PRO A 4 46.16 36.76 5.79
C PRO A 4 45.10 37.22 6.81
N VAL A 5 45.19 36.65 7.99
CA VAL A 5 44.39 36.99 9.17
C VAL A 5 44.88 38.33 9.74
N GLY A 6 44.06 39.36 9.64
CA GLY A 6 44.29 40.62 10.31
C GLY A 6 43.92 40.54 11.79
N THR A 7 44.89 40.76 12.67
CA THR A 7 44.68 40.81 14.13
C THR A 7 44.06 42.15 14.54
N LEU A 8 42.95 42.09 15.25
CA LEU A 8 42.27 43.24 15.87
C LEU A 8 42.98 43.60 17.16
N PHE A 9 43.59 44.78 17.24
CA PHE A 9 44.03 45.39 18.50
C PHE A 9 43.02 46.44 18.93
N ALA A 10 42.38 46.23 20.07
CA ALA A 10 41.53 47.24 20.70
C ALA A 10 42.36 48.01 21.73
N SER A 11 42.64 49.29 21.49
CA SER A 11 43.19 50.21 22.47
C SER A 11 42.06 50.93 23.20
N LYS A 12 42.01 50.79 24.51
CA LYS A 12 41.06 51.43 25.42
C LYS A 12 41.54 52.87 25.72
N GLY A 13 41.03 53.85 25.02
CA GLY A 13 41.32 55.25 25.31
C GLY A 13 40.79 56.16 24.18
N SER A 14 39.68 56.87 24.49
CA SER A 14 39.04 57.91 23.63
C SER A 14 38.42 57.37 22.30
N GLY A 15 37.21 56.87 22.38
CA GLY A 15 36.07 56.89 21.39
C GLY A 15 36.33 56.91 19.90
N GLN A 16 37.45 56.43 19.36
CA GLN A 16 37.73 56.43 17.91
C GLN A 16 38.41 55.12 17.51
N CYS A 17 37.79 54.37 16.61
CA CYS A 17 38.38 53.17 15.97
C CYS A 17 39.08 53.57 14.68
N ALA A 18 40.41 53.42 14.63
CA ALA A 18 41.21 53.59 13.42
C ALA A 18 41.55 52.24 12.79
N PHE A 19 41.31 52.08 11.51
CA PHE A 19 41.71 50.92 10.72
C PHE A 19 42.99 51.26 9.93
N ALA A 20 44.08 50.56 10.18
CA ALA A 20 45.27 50.64 9.37
C ALA A 20 45.37 49.42 8.45
N VAL A 21 45.39 49.63 7.16
CA VAL A 21 45.68 48.58 6.15
C VAL A 21 47.16 48.66 5.80
N HIS A 22 47.94 47.66 6.19
CA HIS A 22 49.34 47.57 5.81
C HIS A 22 49.45 46.79 4.49
N GLY A 23 49.73 47.52 3.40
CA GLY A 23 50.11 46.95 2.12
C GLY A 23 51.61 46.81 2.00
N GLY A 24 52.09 45.55 1.96
CA GLY A 24 53.49 45.29 1.70
C GLY A 24 53.82 45.46 0.25
N GLY A 25 54.78 46.34 -0.05
CA GLY A 25 55.37 46.51 -1.40
C GLY A 25 56.41 47.61 -1.36
N ASP A 26 57.67 47.26 -1.64
CA ASP A 26 58.90 48.01 -1.62
C ASP A 26 58.89 49.30 -2.47
N THR A 27 59.62 50.27 -1.96
CA THR A 27 60.39 51.37 -2.54
C THR A 27 59.78 52.76 -2.71
N LYS A 28 60.49 53.65 -1.99
CA LYS A 28 60.81 55.10 -2.25
C LYS A 28 59.73 56.16 -2.07
N GLU A 29 60.07 56.94 -1.03
CA GLU A 29 59.91 58.41 -0.90
C GLU A 29 58.72 59.05 -1.66
N ASN A 30 57.69 59.38 -0.88
CA ASN A 30 57.17 60.75 -0.82
C ASN A 30 56.34 60.95 0.43
N GLU A 31 56.61 62.03 1.08
CA GLU A 31 55.92 62.58 2.23
C GLU A 31 54.46 62.94 1.87
N ASP A 32 53.62 62.91 2.89
CA ASP A 32 52.32 63.61 3.02
C ASP A 32 51.16 63.13 2.14
N ASN A 33 50.40 62.17 2.70
CA ASN A 33 48.93 62.25 2.81
C ASN A 33 48.36 60.99 3.45
N GLU A 34 48.37 60.89 4.76
CA GLU A 34 47.49 59.97 5.48
C GLU A 34 46.07 60.56 5.52
N ALA A 35 45.22 60.12 4.61
CA ALA A 35 43.80 60.42 4.67
C ALA A 35 43.12 59.56 5.73
N ILE A 36 43.04 60.07 6.94
CA ILE A 36 42.28 59.48 8.03
C ILE A 36 40.80 59.73 7.74
N MET A 37 40.10 58.68 7.27
CA MET A 37 38.63 58.73 7.17
C MET A 37 38.02 58.50 8.55
N VAL A 38 37.54 59.61 9.15
CA VAL A 38 36.81 59.56 10.43
C VAL A 38 35.32 59.31 10.11
N PHE A 39 34.83 58.14 10.45
CA PHE A 39 33.41 57.84 10.39
C PHE A 39 32.71 58.21 11.71
N PRO A 40 31.54 58.87 11.68
CA PRO A 40 30.81 59.21 12.91
C PRO A 40 30.29 57.98 13.62
N GLU A 41 30.34 57.98 14.94
CA GLU A 41 30.03 56.88 15.90
C GLU A 41 28.61 56.27 15.77
N GLY A 42 27.86 56.50 14.79
CA GLY A 42 26.55 55.83 14.55
C GLY A 42 26.50 55.03 13.29
N PHE A 43 27.51 55.09 12.39
CA PHE A 43 27.42 54.49 11.07
C PHE A 43 27.87 53.03 11.06
N ILE A 44 28.90 52.70 11.84
CA ILE A 44 29.48 51.36 11.93
C ILE A 44 28.56 50.42 12.71
N ALA A 45 27.95 50.87 13.82
CA ALA A 45 27.01 50.06 14.60
C ALA A 45 25.74 49.69 13.80
N ARG A 46 25.19 50.65 13.05
CA ARG A 46 23.99 50.42 12.23
C ARG A 46 24.23 49.53 11.00
N THR A 47 25.43 49.52 10.45
CA THR A 47 25.80 48.63 9.34
C THR A 47 26.08 47.20 9.81
N ILE A 48 26.71 47.00 10.97
CA ILE A 48 26.95 45.70 11.55
C ILE A 48 25.63 45.04 11.98
N ASP A 49 24.69 45.78 12.58
CA ASP A 49 23.38 45.26 12.94
C ASP A 49 22.56 44.85 11.68
N ARG A 50 22.64 45.62 10.59
CA ARG A 50 21.98 45.25 9.34
C ARG A 50 22.59 44.02 8.68
N ILE A 51 23.91 43.86 8.68
CA ILE A 51 24.61 42.71 8.15
C ILE A 51 24.27 41.46 8.98
N TRP A 52 24.23 41.62 10.31
CA TRP A 52 23.86 40.53 11.22
C TRP A 52 22.40 40.11 11.05
N PHE A 53 21.48 41.06 10.89
CA PHE A 53 20.07 40.83 10.61
C PHE A 53 19.85 40.13 9.26
N VAL A 54 20.53 40.56 8.20
CA VAL A 54 20.45 39.90 6.88
C VAL A 54 21.08 38.51 6.93
N GLY A 55 22.21 38.31 7.59
CA GLY A 55 22.85 37.01 7.78
C GLY A 55 21.96 36.03 8.54
N MET A 56 21.27 36.49 9.58
CA MET A 56 20.33 35.67 10.35
C MET A 56 19.10 35.28 9.55
N HIS A 57 18.59 36.16 8.70
CA HIS A 57 17.45 35.86 7.81
C HIS A 57 17.85 34.91 6.69
N VAL A 58 19.05 35.02 6.12
CA VAL A 58 19.59 34.08 5.12
C VAL A 58 19.83 32.71 5.75
N LEU A 59 20.35 32.66 6.98
CA LEU A 59 20.53 31.40 7.71
C LEU A 59 19.19 30.74 8.07
N ALA A 60 18.20 31.53 8.50
CA ALA A 60 16.86 31.05 8.77
C ALA A 60 16.15 30.56 7.51
N ALA A 61 16.32 31.26 6.38
CA ALA A 61 15.79 30.84 5.07
C ALA A 61 16.49 29.57 4.57
N ALA A 62 17.80 29.42 4.75
CA ALA A 62 18.55 28.21 4.42
C ALA A 62 18.13 27.01 5.28
N LEU A 63 17.88 27.24 6.60
CA LEU A 63 17.33 26.23 7.50
C LEU A 63 15.89 25.82 7.14
N LEU A 64 15.05 26.76 6.73
CA LEU A 64 13.70 26.48 6.23
C LEU A 64 13.73 25.72 4.90
N PHE A 65 14.66 26.02 4.01
CA PHE A 65 14.85 25.29 2.75
C PHE A 65 15.41 23.89 2.95
N ALA A 66 16.26 23.67 3.96
CA ALA A 66 16.78 22.33 4.33
C ALA A 66 15.71 21.44 4.99
N ALA A 67 14.63 22.03 5.50
CA ALA A 67 13.53 21.28 6.14
C ALA A 67 12.45 20.79 5.18
N THR A 68 12.52 21.12 3.89
CA THR A 68 11.66 20.49 2.87
C THR A 68 12.21 19.13 2.46
N ASN A 69 12.40 18.24 3.45
CA ASN A 69 12.50 16.82 3.15
C ASN A 69 11.17 16.41 2.53
N ARG A 70 11.19 16.02 1.26
CA ARG A 70 10.08 15.29 0.65
C ARG A 70 9.82 14.11 1.57
N ALA A 71 8.64 14.06 2.16
CA ALA A 71 8.17 12.87 2.85
C ALA A 71 7.99 11.80 1.77
N GLU A 72 9.04 11.06 1.49
CA GLU A 72 8.95 9.85 0.67
C GLU A 72 8.02 8.90 1.39
N ALA A 73 7.07 8.31 0.66
CA ALA A 73 6.09 7.39 1.21
C ALA A 73 6.78 6.07 1.56
N THR A 74 7.51 6.05 2.67
CA THR A 74 8.15 4.85 3.20
C THR A 74 7.12 3.96 3.87
N SER A 75 7.16 2.66 3.59
CA SER A 75 6.31 1.65 4.20
C SER A 75 7.17 0.65 4.96
N ARG A 76 6.61 0.06 6.02
CA ARG A 76 7.33 -0.98 6.75
C ARG A 76 7.34 -2.28 5.94
N ILE A 77 8.39 -3.07 6.07
CA ILE A 77 8.50 -4.36 5.37
C ILE A 77 7.29 -5.26 5.66
N LYS A 78 6.76 -5.29 6.88
CA LYS A 78 5.55 -6.07 7.24
C LYS A 78 4.30 -5.68 6.46
N ASP A 79 4.23 -4.44 5.99
CA ASP A 79 3.09 -3.94 5.21
C ASP A 79 3.25 -4.29 3.71
N LEU A 80 4.50 -4.53 3.26
CA LEU A 80 4.87 -4.85 1.88
C LEU A 80 4.99 -6.34 1.60
N ALA A 81 5.33 -7.15 2.60
CA ALA A 81 5.66 -8.56 2.43
C ALA A 81 5.00 -9.45 3.49
N SER A 82 4.89 -10.72 3.17
CA SER A 82 4.49 -11.79 4.08
C SER A 82 5.54 -12.90 4.06
N PHE A 83 5.66 -13.65 5.16
CA PHE A 83 6.60 -14.77 5.22
C PHE A 83 5.99 -16.03 4.62
N GLU A 84 6.76 -16.75 3.81
CA GLU A 84 6.36 -18.03 3.25
C GLU A 84 6.14 -19.05 4.40
N GLY A 85 5.05 -19.83 4.30
CA GLY A 85 4.64 -20.77 5.35
C GLY A 85 3.71 -20.17 6.41
N VAL A 86 3.67 -18.86 6.56
CA VAL A 86 2.71 -18.15 7.43
C VAL A 86 1.45 -17.86 6.65
N ARG A 87 0.56 -18.86 6.55
CA ARG A 87 -0.70 -18.73 5.83
C ARG A 87 -1.86 -19.32 6.60
N GLU A 88 -3.02 -18.83 6.35
CA GLU A 88 -4.26 -19.46 6.78
C GLU A 88 -4.50 -20.74 5.98
N ASN A 89 -5.04 -21.77 6.64
CA ASN A 89 -5.43 -23.00 6.00
C ASN A 89 -6.92 -23.22 6.13
N ILE A 90 -7.57 -23.53 5.01
CA ILE A 90 -8.99 -23.76 4.98
C ILE A 90 -9.25 -25.24 5.27
N LEU A 91 -10.16 -25.49 6.21
CA LEU A 91 -10.68 -26.81 6.52
C LEU A 91 -12.09 -26.94 5.99
N VAL A 92 -12.43 -28.15 5.56
CA VAL A 92 -13.76 -28.50 5.07
C VAL A 92 -14.23 -29.78 5.79
N GLY A 93 -15.51 -29.81 6.10
CA GLY A 93 -16.14 -30.99 6.67
C GLY A 93 -17.56 -31.16 6.14
N TYR A 94 -18.04 -32.39 6.22
CA TYR A 94 -19.44 -32.72 5.97
C TYR A 94 -20.09 -33.06 7.31
N GLY A 95 -21.20 -32.38 7.64
CA GLY A 95 -21.87 -32.54 8.93
C GLY A 95 -23.38 -32.56 8.82
N LEU A 96 -24.02 -32.77 9.97
CA LEU A 96 -25.47 -32.71 10.12
C LEU A 96 -25.83 -31.60 11.12
N VAL A 97 -26.79 -30.78 10.76
CA VAL A 97 -27.47 -29.87 11.66
C VAL A 97 -28.77 -30.51 12.13
N VAL A 98 -28.96 -30.64 13.43
CA VAL A 98 -30.11 -31.28 14.06
C VAL A 98 -30.92 -30.29 14.87
N GLY A 99 -32.19 -30.65 15.17
CA GLY A 99 -33.04 -29.81 15.99
C GLY A 99 -33.78 -28.70 15.24
N LEU A 100 -33.85 -28.80 13.93
CA LEU A 100 -34.61 -27.88 13.09
C LEU A 100 -36.13 -28.07 13.30
N ARG A 101 -36.90 -27.01 13.13
CA ARG A 101 -38.38 -27.05 13.35
C ARG A 101 -39.13 -27.31 12.04
N GLY A 102 -38.94 -28.49 11.43
CA GLY A 102 -39.58 -28.83 10.16
C GLY A 102 -39.02 -28.01 8.96
N THR A 103 -37.82 -27.50 9.08
CA THR A 103 -37.12 -26.76 8.02
C THR A 103 -35.90 -27.50 7.47
N GLY A 104 -35.70 -28.76 7.93
CA GLY A 104 -34.63 -29.61 7.49
C GLY A 104 -34.84 -30.21 6.11
N ASP A 105 -33.97 -31.14 5.75
CA ASP A 105 -34.02 -31.84 4.47
C ASP A 105 -35.18 -32.86 4.42
N ASP A 106 -35.81 -33.01 3.26
CA ASP A 106 -36.72 -34.14 2.99
C ASP A 106 -35.89 -35.40 2.70
N LEU A 107 -35.84 -36.30 3.67
CA LEU A 107 -35.06 -37.55 3.58
C LEU A 107 -35.54 -38.47 2.47
N LYS A 108 -36.73 -38.27 1.90
CA LYS A 108 -37.20 -39.04 0.75
C LYS A 108 -36.47 -38.62 -0.51
N ASN A 109 -36.10 -37.35 -0.61
CA ASN A 109 -35.44 -36.78 -1.78
C ASN A 109 -33.91 -36.83 -1.68
N ILE A 110 -33.36 -36.80 -0.44
CA ILE A 110 -31.91 -36.72 -0.25
C ILE A 110 -31.40 -37.94 0.50
N ALA A 111 -31.02 -38.99 -0.27
CA ALA A 111 -30.47 -40.24 0.24
C ALA A 111 -29.21 -40.02 1.08
N ALA A 112 -28.35 -39.07 0.71
CA ALA A 112 -27.09 -38.76 1.40
C ALA A 112 -27.31 -38.30 2.86
N THR A 113 -28.30 -37.46 3.12
CA THR A 113 -28.67 -37.00 4.46
C THR A 113 -29.16 -38.20 5.32
N LYS A 114 -29.96 -39.06 4.73
CA LYS A 114 -30.47 -40.28 5.39
C LYS A 114 -29.37 -41.24 5.78
N GLU A 115 -28.43 -41.52 4.85
CA GLU A 115 -27.29 -42.41 5.12
C GLU A 115 -26.36 -41.82 6.19
N SER A 116 -26.10 -40.54 6.15
CA SER A 116 -25.26 -39.85 7.13
C SER A 116 -25.88 -39.87 8.52
N LEU A 117 -27.19 -39.62 8.63
CA LEU A 117 -27.92 -39.73 9.88
C LEU A 117 -27.91 -41.14 10.44
N THR A 118 -28.15 -42.15 9.59
CA THR A 118 -28.09 -43.57 9.96
C THR A 118 -26.69 -43.93 10.47
N GLY A 119 -25.65 -43.59 9.74
CA GLY A 119 -24.27 -43.85 10.16
C GLY A 119 -23.86 -43.15 11.45
N MET A 120 -24.37 -41.89 11.68
CA MET A 120 -24.16 -41.19 12.94
C MET A 120 -24.84 -41.92 14.12
N LEU A 121 -26.11 -42.32 13.97
CA LEU A 121 -26.87 -43.02 15.01
C LEU A 121 -26.28 -44.40 15.32
N GLU A 122 -25.83 -45.14 14.30
CA GLU A 122 -25.16 -46.41 14.47
C GLU A 122 -23.85 -46.30 15.27
N ARG A 123 -23.05 -45.23 15.01
CA ARG A 123 -21.85 -44.94 15.81
C ARG A 123 -22.16 -44.61 17.27
N LEU A 124 -23.34 -44.03 17.52
CA LEU A 124 -23.84 -43.76 18.87
C LEU A 124 -24.50 -44.99 19.52
N GLY A 125 -24.52 -46.15 18.85
CA GLY A 125 -25.06 -47.41 19.37
C GLY A 125 -26.56 -47.56 19.17
N VAL A 126 -27.20 -46.70 18.36
CA VAL A 126 -28.63 -46.77 18.07
C VAL A 126 -28.84 -47.69 16.85
N ASN A 127 -29.67 -48.74 17.00
CA ASN A 127 -30.04 -49.61 15.88
C ASN A 127 -31.12 -48.96 15.02
N THR A 128 -30.80 -48.69 13.77
CA THR A 128 -31.67 -47.94 12.81
C THR A 128 -32.27 -48.83 11.73
N ARG A 129 -32.02 -50.14 11.74
CA ARG A 129 -32.34 -51.07 10.64
C ARG A 129 -33.84 -51.30 10.42
N ASP A 130 -34.66 -51.12 11.46
CA ASP A 130 -36.10 -51.43 11.40
C ASP A 130 -37.01 -50.16 11.39
N GLY A 131 -36.41 -48.96 11.41
CA GLY A 131 -37.12 -47.69 11.57
C GLY A 131 -37.36 -46.98 10.23
N LYS A 132 -38.62 -46.59 9.96
CA LYS A 132 -38.92 -45.53 9.01
C LYS A 132 -38.52 -44.21 9.63
N MET A 133 -37.35 -43.68 9.25
CA MET A 133 -36.92 -42.36 9.66
C MET A 133 -37.42 -41.36 8.59
N GLU A 134 -38.26 -40.43 8.99
CA GLU A 134 -38.73 -39.32 8.20
C GLU A 134 -38.66 -38.01 9.03
N PRO A 135 -37.52 -37.65 9.59
CA PRO A 135 -37.41 -36.40 10.35
C PRO A 135 -37.12 -35.22 9.42
N ASP A 136 -38.03 -34.26 9.41
CA ASP A 136 -37.85 -32.96 8.76
C ASP A 136 -37.03 -31.97 9.63
N ASN A 137 -36.35 -32.48 10.65
CA ASN A 137 -35.62 -31.68 11.63
C ASN A 137 -34.09 -31.83 11.52
N VAL A 138 -33.60 -32.39 10.45
CA VAL A 138 -32.16 -32.59 10.16
C VAL A 138 -31.83 -32.07 8.79
N ALA A 139 -30.68 -31.44 8.65
CA ALA A 139 -30.16 -30.99 7.37
C ALA A 139 -28.67 -31.38 7.19
N ALA A 140 -28.33 -31.82 6.00
CA ALA A 140 -26.95 -32.02 5.60
C ALA A 140 -26.27 -30.67 5.28
N VAL A 141 -25.08 -30.50 5.81
CA VAL A 141 -24.34 -29.23 5.67
C VAL A 141 -22.89 -29.45 5.30
N ILE A 142 -22.37 -28.52 4.51
CA ILE A 142 -20.93 -28.32 4.39
C ILE A 142 -20.50 -27.35 5.49
N VAL A 143 -19.38 -27.66 6.10
CA VAL A 143 -18.82 -26.94 7.22
C VAL A 143 -17.44 -26.47 6.83
N THR A 144 -17.16 -25.19 6.91
CA THR A 144 -15.84 -24.63 6.61
C THR A 144 -15.31 -23.86 7.82
N ALA A 145 -14.02 -23.97 8.04
CA ALA A 145 -13.30 -23.19 9.03
C ALA A 145 -11.94 -22.79 8.51
N THR A 146 -11.40 -21.69 9.03
CA THR A 146 -10.04 -21.23 8.68
C THR A 146 -9.16 -21.36 9.92
N ILE A 147 -8.09 -22.14 9.82
CA ILE A 147 -7.06 -22.20 10.86
C ILE A 147 -6.08 -21.05 10.62
N PRO A 148 -5.94 -20.12 11.58
CA PRO A 148 -4.90 -19.11 11.50
C PRO A 148 -3.52 -19.73 11.62
N PRO A 149 -2.46 -19.11 11.09
CA PRO A 149 -1.09 -19.57 11.24
C PRO A 149 -0.73 -19.66 12.72
N PHE A 150 0.08 -20.67 13.08
CA PHE A 150 0.54 -20.94 14.45
C PHE A 150 -0.57 -21.25 15.47
N ALA A 151 -1.75 -21.62 15.02
CA ALA A 151 -2.82 -22.03 15.92
C ALA A 151 -2.43 -23.29 16.67
N ARG A 152 -2.60 -23.29 18.00
CA ARG A 152 -2.24 -24.41 18.88
C ARG A 152 -3.40 -25.34 19.10
N GLN A 153 -3.09 -26.58 19.42
CA GLN A 153 -4.08 -27.57 19.86
C GLN A 153 -4.95 -27.01 21.01
N GLY A 154 -6.26 -27.20 20.93
CA GLY A 154 -7.23 -26.66 21.89
C GLY A 154 -7.68 -25.23 21.58
N ALA A 155 -7.07 -24.54 20.62
CA ALA A 155 -7.57 -23.24 20.18
C ALA A 155 -8.93 -23.37 19.48
N ARG A 156 -9.76 -22.32 19.61
CA ARG A 156 -11.09 -22.29 19.02
C ARG A 156 -11.12 -21.37 17.82
N VAL A 157 -11.79 -21.83 16.77
CA VAL A 157 -11.98 -21.08 15.52
C VAL A 157 -13.46 -21.02 15.17
N ASP A 158 -13.82 -19.98 14.43
CA ASP A 158 -15.15 -19.81 13.92
C ASP A 158 -15.44 -20.76 12.78
N VAL A 159 -16.69 -21.16 12.68
CA VAL A 159 -17.15 -22.12 11.69
C VAL A 159 -18.27 -21.50 10.87
N GLN A 160 -18.21 -21.68 9.58
CA GLN A 160 -19.29 -21.38 8.67
C GLN A 160 -19.99 -22.66 8.25
N VAL A 161 -21.31 -22.64 8.22
CA VAL A 161 -22.17 -23.78 7.90
C VAL A 161 -23.11 -23.41 6.79
N SER A 162 -23.21 -24.23 5.76
CA SER A 162 -24.10 -24.01 4.62
C SER A 162 -24.81 -25.32 4.26
N ALA A 163 -26.11 -25.25 4.07
CA ALA A 163 -26.93 -26.40 3.69
C ALA A 163 -26.54 -26.91 2.28
N ILE A 164 -26.48 -28.21 2.11
CA ILE A 164 -26.24 -28.88 0.82
C ILE A 164 -27.57 -29.43 0.27
N GLY A 165 -28.50 -29.75 1.17
CA GLY A 165 -29.78 -30.34 0.85
C GLY A 165 -30.84 -29.33 0.45
N ASP A 166 -32.09 -29.71 0.60
CA ASP A 166 -33.29 -28.92 0.29
C ASP A 166 -33.87 -28.21 1.54
N SER A 167 -33.11 -28.17 2.64
CA SER A 167 -33.50 -27.47 3.87
C SER A 167 -33.83 -26.00 3.60
N SER A 168 -34.94 -25.54 4.13
CA SER A 168 -35.40 -24.16 3.95
C SER A 168 -34.77 -23.17 4.95
N SER A 169 -34.30 -23.64 6.10
CA SER A 169 -33.64 -22.82 7.13
C SER A 169 -32.85 -23.67 8.11
N LEU A 170 -31.69 -23.19 8.52
CA LEU A 170 -30.86 -23.76 9.60
C LEU A 170 -31.12 -23.09 10.97
N GLN A 171 -32.11 -22.18 11.06
CA GLN A 171 -32.37 -21.42 12.26
C GLN A 171 -32.78 -22.31 13.46
N GLY A 172 -32.11 -22.12 14.59
CA GLY A 172 -32.36 -22.86 15.83
C GLY A 172 -31.73 -24.26 15.84
N GLY A 173 -31.07 -24.67 14.75
CA GLY A 173 -30.37 -25.95 14.68
C GLY A 173 -29.02 -25.96 15.38
N THR A 174 -28.55 -27.15 15.69
CA THR A 174 -27.25 -27.42 16.29
C THR A 174 -26.45 -28.32 15.37
N LEU A 175 -25.22 -27.93 15.06
CA LEU A 175 -24.27 -28.77 14.31
C LEU A 175 -23.83 -29.93 15.19
N ALA A 176 -24.03 -31.15 14.72
CA ALA A 176 -23.48 -32.36 15.33
C ALA A 176 -21.96 -32.39 15.19
N VAL A 177 -21.31 -33.22 16.00
CA VAL A 177 -19.84 -33.40 15.97
C VAL A 177 -19.38 -33.73 14.55
N THR A 178 -18.59 -32.82 13.97
CA THR A 178 -18.16 -32.85 12.57
C THR A 178 -16.65 -32.72 12.49
N PRO A 179 -15.93 -33.73 11.99
CA PRO A 179 -14.50 -33.56 11.69
C PRO A 179 -14.28 -32.65 10.52
N LEU A 180 -13.28 -31.77 10.65
CA LEU A 180 -12.85 -30.87 9.59
C LEU A 180 -11.50 -31.30 9.07
N VAL A 181 -11.42 -31.55 7.77
CA VAL A 181 -10.23 -32.07 7.10
C VAL A 181 -9.52 -30.96 6.32
N GLY A 182 -8.21 -31.04 6.27
CA GLY A 182 -7.36 -30.22 5.40
C GLY A 182 -7.32 -30.74 3.96
N ALA A 183 -6.53 -30.07 3.13
CA ALA A 183 -6.33 -30.46 1.72
C ALA A 183 -5.59 -31.81 1.57
N ASP A 184 -4.88 -32.24 2.61
CA ASP A 184 -4.19 -33.54 2.71
C ASP A 184 -5.12 -34.67 3.12
N GLY A 185 -6.38 -34.39 3.48
CA GLY A 185 -7.36 -35.36 3.95
C GLY A 185 -7.26 -35.73 5.43
N GLU A 186 -6.34 -35.09 6.17
CA GLU A 186 -6.18 -35.34 7.61
C GLU A 186 -7.12 -34.43 8.42
N VAL A 187 -7.57 -34.93 9.59
CA VAL A 187 -8.45 -34.14 10.47
C VAL A 187 -7.61 -33.22 11.33
N TYR A 188 -7.89 -31.91 11.23
CA TYR A 188 -7.21 -30.86 12.00
C TYR A 188 -8.08 -30.25 13.09
N ALA A 189 -9.40 -30.23 12.92
CA ALA A 189 -10.30 -29.66 13.90
C ALA A 189 -11.61 -30.45 13.97
N VAL A 190 -12.33 -30.26 15.06
CA VAL A 190 -13.66 -30.84 15.26
C VAL A 190 -14.65 -29.71 15.56
N ALA A 191 -15.70 -29.62 14.75
CA ALA A 191 -16.73 -28.60 14.84
C ALA A 191 -17.99 -29.12 15.49
N GLN A 192 -18.60 -28.30 16.38
CA GLN A 192 -19.94 -28.50 16.90
C GLN A 192 -20.49 -27.21 17.49
N GLY A 193 -21.82 -27.07 17.59
CA GLY A 193 -22.43 -25.94 18.28
C GLY A 193 -23.71 -25.43 17.64
N SER A 194 -24.34 -24.47 18.26
CA SER A 194 -25.59 -23.86 17.80
C SER A 194 -25.33 -22.93 16.61
N VAL A 195 -26.08 -23.13 15.54
CA VAL A 195 -25.96 -22.34 14.30
C VAL A 195 -26.66 -21.00 14.47
N GLN A 196 -25.92 -19.92 14.25
CA GLN A 196 -26.44 -18.56 14.18
C GLN A 196 -26.67 -18.18 12.73
N VAL A 197 -27.92 -17.92 12.35
CA VAL A 197 -28.32 -17.59 10.99
C VAL A 197 -28.62 -16.11 10.87
N GLY A 198 -28.08 -15.46 9.84
CA GLY A 198 -28.26 -14.03 9.58
C GLY A 198 -29.56 -13.65 8.86
N GLY A 199 -30.42 -14.63 8.59
CA GLY A 199 -31.68 -14.47 7.86
C GLY A 199 -32.86 -15.14 8.57
N PHE A 200 -34.06 -14.81 8.15
CA PHE A 200 -35.28 -15.51 8.57
C PHE A 200 -36.21 -15.73 7.37
N THR A 201 -36.94 -16.82 7.45
CA THR A 201 -38.04 -17.13 6.51
C THR A 201 -39.31 -17.29 7.32
N VAL A 202 -40.35 -16.58 6.94
CA VAL A 202 -41.72 -16.76 7.47
C VAL A 202 -42.60 -17.23 6.34
N GLN A 203 -43.13 -18.45 6.44
CA GLN A 203 -44.04 -19.03 5.48
C GLN A 203 -45.46 -18.94 6.03
N GLY A 204 -46.35 -18.25 5.30
CA GLY A 204 -47.79 -18.29 5.50
C GLY A 204 -48.45 -19.09 4.37
N GLN A 205 -49.76 -19.44 4.54
CA GLN A 205 -50.50 -20.25 3.53
C GLN A 205 -50.64 -19.54 2.19
N ALA A 206 -50.53 -18.24 2.11
CA ALA A 206 -50.73 -17.47 0.86
C ALA A 206 -49.49 -16.60 0.45
N ALA A 207 -48.52 -16.42 1.32
CA ALA A 207 -47.33 -15.62 1.04
C ALA A 207 -46.13 -16.07 1.90
N SER A 208 -44.94 -15.99 1.38
CA SER A 208 -43.70 -16.17 2.12
C SER A 208 -42.85 -14.89 2.11
N VAL A 209 -42.25 -14.53 3.24
CA VAL A 209 -41.31 -13.42 3.36
C VAL A 209 -39.97 -13.97 3.80
N GLN A 210 -38.97 -13.75 2.97
CA GLN A 210 -37.59 -14.14 3.25
C GLN A 210 -36.72 -12.88 3.32
N ARG A 211 -35.88 -12.81 4.36
CA ARG A 211 -34.85 -11.78 4.48
C ARG A 211 -33.53 -12.40 4.84
N GLY A 212 -32.49 -12.12 4.04
CA GLY A 212 -31.16 -12.74 4.19
C GLY A 212 -31.12 -14.17 3.65
N VAL A 213 -30.09 -14.91 4.01
CA VAL A 213 -29.86 -16.31 3.61
C VAL A 213 -30.07 -17.21 4.83
N PRO A 214 -31.24 -17.87 4.97
CA PRO A 214 -31.54 -18.70 6.13
C PRO A 214 -30.85 -20.08 6.08
N THR A 215 -30.30 -20.48 4.93
CA THR A 215 -29.64 -21.78 4.71
C THR A 215 -28.13 -21.73 4.97
N SER A 216 -27.59 -20.56 5.34
CA SER A 216 -26.20 -20.38 5.76
C SER A 216 -26.14 -19.72 7.14
N GLY A 217 -25.18 -20.17 7.95
CA GLY A 217 -25.00 -19.66 9.30
C GLY A 217 -23.53 -19.72 9.76
N ARG A 218 -23.29 -19.14 10.92
CA ARG A 218 -21.98 -19.15 11.59
C ARG A 218 -22.09 -19.71 12.99
N ILE A 219 -21.08 -20.40 13.45
CA ILE A 219 -20.92 -20.88 14.81
C ILE A 219 -19.67 -20.20 15.37
N PRO A 220 -19.80 -19.15 16.20
CA PRO A 220 -18.65 -18.51 16.81
C PRO A 220 -17.92 -19.51 17.73
N ASN A 221 -16.59 -19.57 17.60
CA ASN A 221 -15.76 -20.52 18.34
C ASN A 221 -16.25 -21.99 18.23
N GLY A 222 -16.84 -22.34 17.09
CA GLY A 222 -17.55 -23.60 16.89
C GLY A 222 -16.63 -24.82 16.62
N ALA A 223 -15.38 -24.62 16.26
CA ALA A 223 -14.43 -25.71 16.11
C ALA A 223 -13.27 -25.60 17.09
N ILE A 224 -12.81 -26.76 17.55
CA ILE A 224 -11.62 -26.92 18.38
C ILE A 224 -10.54 -27.55 17.49
N ILE A 225 -9.35 -26.98 17.52
CA ILE A 225 -8.18 -27.52 16.81
C ILE A 225 -7.64 -28.72 17.60
N GLU A 226 -7.61 -29.87 16.95
CA GLU A 226 -7.10 -31.15 17.54
C GLU A 226 -5.65 -31.41 17.12
N ARG A 227 -5.24 -30.92 15.96
CA ARG A 227 -3.90 -31.10 15.42
C ARG A 227 -3.32 -29.78 14.94
N GLU A 228 -2.10 -29.48 15.37
CA GLU A 228 -1.36 -28.32 14.92
C GLU A 228 -0.82 -28.54 13.50
N ILE A 229 -0.59 -27.42 12.79
CA ILE A 229 0.15 -27.46 11.53
C ILE A 229 1.63 -27.41 11.88
N ASP A 230 2.39 -28.44 11.47
CA ASP A 230 3.82 -28.53 11.72
C ASP A 230 4.57 -27.43 10.96
N PHE A 231 4.81 -26.31 11.64
CA PHE A 231 5.62 -25.22 11.13
C PHE A 231 6.46 -24.61 12.26
N SER A 232 7.74 -24.99 12.32
CA SER A 232 8.67 -24.53 13.36
C SER A 232 9.58 -23.42 12.84
N LEU A 233 9.10 -22.18 12.90
CA LEU A 233 9.85 -21.00 12.46
C LEU A 233 11.18 -20.82 13.24
N ALA A 234 11.20 -21.20 14.53
CA ALA A 234 12.36 -21.04 15.39
C ALA A 234 13.55 -21.94 15.00
N GLU A 235 13.29 -23.08 14.34
CA GLU A 235 14.31 -24.04 13.91
C GLU A 235 14.84 -23.75 12.50
N MET A 236 14.17 -22.86 11.78
CA MET A 236 14.58 -22.48 10.43
C MET A 236 15.80 -21.55 10.47
N ARG A 237 16.73 -21.74 9.55
CA ARG A 237 17.88 -20.84 9.34
C ARG A 237 17.67 -19.88 8.20
N GLN A 238 16.63 -20.08 7.41
CA GLN A 238 16.27 -19.25 6.25
C GLN A 238 14.77 -19.10 6.20
N ALA A 239 14.32 -17.92 5.85
CA ALA A 239 12.92 -17.64 5.54
C ALA A 239 12.82 -16.97 4.19
N LYS A 240 11.80 -17.30 3.43
CA LYS A 240 11.44 -16.57 2.23
C LYS A 240 10.35 -15.58 2.57
N MET A 241 10.56 -14.38 2.11
CA MET A 241 9.63 -13.27 2.24
C MET A 241 9.01 -13.02 0.86
N ALA A 242 7.69 -13.15 0.77
CA ALA A 242 6.92 -12.92 -0.44
C ALA A 242 6.38 -11.48 -0.43
N LEU A 243 6.71 -10.69 -1.43
CA LEU A 243 6.16 -9.35 -1.62
C LEU A 243 4.70 -9.46 -2.05
N ARG A 244 3.83 -8.62 -1.49
CA ARG A 244 2.41 -8.54 -1.88
C ARG A 244 2.23 -8.02 -3.30
N ASN A 245 3.06 -7.04 -3.68
CA ASN A 245 3.17 -6.54 -5.04
C ASN A 245 4.56 -6.90 -5.57
N PRO A 246 4.68 -7.91 -6.47
CA PRO A 246 5.95 -8.33 -7.02
C PRO A 246 6.58 -7.22 -7.86
N ASP A 247 7.76 -6.75 -7.45
CA ASP A 247 8.56 -5.77 -8.18
C ASP A 247 10.05 -5.94 -7.87
N LEU A 248 10.90 -5.94 -8.91
CA LEU A 248 12.35 -6.14 -8.79
C LEU A 248 13.04 -5.03 -8.01
N THR A 249 12.61 -3.79 -8.19
CA THR A 249 13.20 -2.62 -7.52
C THR A 249 12.87 -2.67 -6.03
N THR A 250 11.63 -2.94 -5.69
CA THR A 250 11.17 -3.10 -4.30
C THR A 250 11.85 -4.28 -3.63
N ALA A 251 11.93 -5.45 -4.29
CA ALA A 251 12.62 -6.62 -3.76
C ALA A 251 14.10 -6.34 -3.48
N ARG A 252 14.76 -5.61 -4.38
CA ARG A 252 16.15 -5.17 -4.22
C ARG A 252 16.31 -4.17 -3.08
N ARG A 253 15.43 -3.18 -2.97
CA ARG A 253 15.45 -2.19 -1.87
C ARG A 253 15.25 -2.87 -0.53
N VAL A 254 14.31 -3.84 -0.43
CA VAL A 254 14.09 -4.66 0.76
C VAL A 254 15.34 -5.43 1.14
N SER A 255 15.96 -6.16 0.19
CA SER A 255 17.18 -6.94 0.46
C SER A 255 18.35 -6.04 0.90
N GLN A 256 18.49 -4.86 0.31
CA GLN A 256 19.51 -3.88 0.70
C GLN A 256 19.26 -3.31 2.10
N ALA A 257 18.03 -2.99 2.45
CA ALA A 257 17.67 -2.49 3.77
C ALA A 257 17.97 -3.52 4.87
N ILE A 258 17.65 -4.79 4.62
CA ILE A 258 17.95 -5.91 5.53
C ILE A 258 19.46 -6.10 5.69
N ASN A 259 20.21 -6.11 4.58
CA ASN A 259 21.67 -6.26 4.59
C ASN A 259 22.36 -5.09 5.30
N ALA A 260 21.88 -3.87 5.12
CA ALA A 260 22.38 -2.69 5.80
C ALA A 260 22.12 -2.77 7.31
N PHE A 261 20.96 -3.24 7.73
CA PHE A 261 20.60 -3.41 9.13
C PHE A 261 21.45 -4.49 9.81
N LEU A 262 21.62 -5.65 9.17
CA LEU A 262 22.38 -6.78 9.72
C LEU A 262 23.90 -6.62 9.57
N GLY A 263 24.37 -5.68 8.75
CA GLY A 263 25.79 -5.48 8.48
C GLY A 263 26.45 -6.61 7.67
N THR A 264 25.67 -7.53 7.11
CA THR A 264 26.13 -8.70 6.35
C THR A 264 25.19 -8.97 5.16
N THR A 265 25.63 -9.77 4.19
CA THR A 265 24.79 -10.21 3.07
C THR A 265 23.87 -11.36 3.49
N ALA A 266 22.92 -11.06 4.37
CA ALA A 266 21.95 -12.02 4.90
C ALA A 266 20.69 -12.14 4.04
N ALA A 267 20.37 -11.12 3.26
CA ALA A 267 19.22 -11.11 2.37
C ALA A 267 19.61 -11.07 0.91
N SER A 268 18.93 -11.85 0.08
CA SER A 268 19.12 -11.89 -1.37
C SER A 268 17.77 -11.95 -2.09
N THR A 269 17.65 -11.24 -3.21
CA THR A 269 16.47 -11.28 -4.06
C THR A 269 16.55 -12.51 -4.96
N LEU A 270 15.56 -13.40 -4.90
CA LEU A 270 15.46 -14.57 -5.75
C LEU A 270 14.71 -14.26 -7.06
N ASP A 271 13.62 -13.54 -6.94
CA ASP A 271 12.73 -13.15 -8.04
C ASP A 271 11.99 -11.84 -7.68
N PRO A 272 11.16 -11.25 -8.57
CA PRO A 272 10.46 -9.98 -8.29
C PRO A 272 9.57 -10.01 -7.05
N GLY A 273 9.08 -11.19 -6.68
CA GLY A 273 8.16 -11.38 -5.55
C GLY A 273 8.82 -11.97 -4.31
N THR A 274 10.07 -12.46 -4.39
CA THR A 274 10.65 -13.28 -3.31
C THR A 274 12.02 -12.77 -2.87
N VAL A 275 12.15 -12.50 -1.59
CA VAL A 275 13.42 -12.18 -0.92
C VAL A 275 13.75 -13.30 0.07
N LEU A 276 14.91 -13.93 -0.09
CA LEU A 276 15.43 -14.92 0.84
C LEU A 276 16.20 -14.19 1.96
N VAL A 277 15.83 -14.47 3.20
CA VAL A 277 16.53 -13.98 4.39
C VAL A 277 17.17 -15.19 5.09
N SER A 278 18.48 -15.14 5.27
CA SER A 278 19.25 -16.20 5.93
C SER A 278 19.83 -15.69 7.25
N LEU A 279 19.81 -16.51 8.26
CA LEU A 279 20.43 -16.18 9.55
C LEU A 279 21.95 -16.11 9.37
N PRO A 280 22.63 -15.01 9.70
CA PRO A 280 24.07 -14.89 9.58
C PRO A 280 24.80 -15.92 10.44
N ASP A 281 25.96 -16.42 9.95
CA ASP A 281 26.76 -17.34 10.72
C ASP A 281 27.33 -16.63 11.96
N GLY A 282 27.13 -17.28 13.13
CA GLY A 282 27.54 -16.72 14.43
C GLY A 282 26.53 -15.77 15.09
N PHE A 283 25.37 -15.55 14.47
CA PHE A 283 24.29 -14.77 15.10
C PHE A 283 23.77 -15.51 16.35
N ARG A 284 23.73 -14.79 17.50
CA ARG A 284 23.23 -15.33 18.77
C ARG A 284 21.75 -14.97 18.95
N GLY A 285 20.87 -15.65 18.24
CA GLY A 285 19.42 -15.43 18.30
C GLY A 285 18.71 -16.38 17.35
N SER A 286 17.40 -16.34 17.38
CA SER A 286 16.55 -17.10 16.48
C SER A 286 16.26 -16.32 15.20
N LEU A 287 15.81 -17.03 14.17
CA LEU A 287 15.30 -16.36 12.95
C LEU A 287 14.11 -15.44 13.28
N VAL A 288 13.32 -15.79 14.30
CA VAL A 288 12.18 -14.97 14.77
C VAL A 288 12.62 -13.61 15.25
N ASP A 289 13.75 -13.52 15.98
CA ASP A 289 14.28 -12.25 16.47
C ASP A 289 14.69 -11.35 15.30
N VAL A 290 15.42 -11.92 14.33
CA VAL A 290 15.81 -11.18 13.10
C VAL A 290 14.58 -10.71 12.32
N MET A 291 13.58 -11.58 12.16
CA MET A 291 12.36 -11.25 11.43
C MET A 291 11.58 -10.14 12.11
N THR A 292 11.51 -10.14 13.44
CA THR A 292 10.83 -9.10 14.22
C THR A 292 11.45 -7.72 13.99
N ASP A 293 12.77 -7.65 13.93
CA ASP A 293 13.49 -6.41 13.66
C ASP A 293 13.35 -5.99 12.19
N VAL A 294 13.48 -6.95 11.28
CA VAL A 294 13.34 -6.74 9.82
C VAL A 294 11.95 -6.22 9.44
N GLU A 295 10.90 -6.71 10.06
CA GLU A 295 9.52 -6.26 9.81
C GLU A 295 9.31 -4.76 10.04
N GLN A 296 10.08 -4.14 10.93
CA GLN A 296 9.96 -2.73 11.27
C GLN A 296 10.77 -1.80 10.36
N LEU A 297 11.66 -2.35 9.52
CA LEU A 297 12.48 -1.55 8.61
C LEU A 297 11.59 -0.82 7.61
N LEU A 298 11.93 0.42 7.36
CA LEU A 298 11.25 1.28 6.39
C LEU A 298 11.90 1.13 5.02
N VAL A 299 11.09 0.91 4.02
CA VAL A 299 11.50 0.79 2.61
C VAL A 299 10.52 1.59 1.76
N GLU A 300 11.03 2.26 0.75
CA GLU A 300 10.23 2.92 -0.27
C GLU A 300 9.86 1.91 -1.36
N PRO A 301 8.58 1.48 -1.47
CA PRO A 301 8.16 0.57 -2.51
C PRO A 301 8.12 1.30 -3.86
N ASP A 302 8.52 0.61 -4.90
CA ASP A 302 8.29 1.05 -6.27
C ASP A 302 6.88 0.64 -6.69
N GLN A 303 6.13 1.56 -7.28
CA GLN A 303 4.78 1.30 -7.73
C GLN A 303 4.72 1.47 -9.23
N THR A 304 4.20 0.46 -9.91
CA THR A 304 3.89 0.59 -11.33
C THR A 304 2.87 1.69 -11.55
N ALA A 305 3.09 2.53 -12.54
CA ALA A 305 2.14 3.54 -12.93
C ALA A 305 0.79 2.89 -13.28
N ARG A 306 -0.27 3.20 -12.52
CA ARG A 306 -1.59 2.60 -12.66
C ARG A 306 -2.68 3.66 -12.63
N VAL A 307 -3.69 3.46 -13.46
CA VAL A 307 -4.93 4.24 -13.48
C VAL A 307 -6.09 3.28 -13.23
N VAL A 308 -6.83 3.51 -12.16
CA VAL A 308 -8.02 2.72 -11.83
C VAL A 308 -9.26 3.53 -12.17
N ILE A 309 -10.18 2.94 -12.89
CA ILE A 309 -11.38 3.58 -13.40
C ILE A 309 -12.60 2.77 -12.99
N ASP A 310 -13.53 3.39 -12.26
CA ASP A 310 -14.84 2.83 -11.99
C ASP A 310 -15.86 3.40 -13.01
N GLU A 311 -16.31 2.55 -13.93
CA GLU A 311 -17.26 2.96 -14.98
C GLU A 311 -18.65 3.28 -14.42
N ASN A 312 -19.03 2.71 -13.29
CA ASN A 312 -20.37 2.90 -12.71
C ASN A 312 -20.48 4.25 -12.00
N THR A 313 -19.45 4.60 -11.23
CA THR A 313 -19.42 5.84 -10.44
C THR A 313 -18.72 6.99 -11.18
N GLY A 314 -17.91 6.69 -12.21
CA GLY A 314 -17.10 7.66 -12.94
C GLY A 314 -15.88 8.13 -12.17
N VAL A 315 -15.48 7.41 -11.12
CA VAL A 315 -14.29 7.75 -10.32
C VAL A 315 -13.03 7.29 -11.06
N ILE A 316 -12.05 8.19 -11.18
CA ILE A 316 -10.75 7.90 -11.77
C ILE A 316 -9.69 8.15 -10.71
N VAL A 317 -8.91 7.12 -10.38
CA VAL A 317 -7.78 7.19 -9.45
C VAL A 317 -6.50 7.06 -10.26
N ILE A 318 -5.60 8.04 -10.12
CA ILE A 318 -4.37 8.14 -10.90
C ILE A 318 -3.18 7.97 -9.98
N GLY A 319 -2.29 7.05 -10.31
CA GLY A 319 -1.01 6.88 -9.62
C GLY A 319 -0.08 8.08 -9.86
N GLN A 320 0.83 8.31 -8.93
CA GLN A 320 1.73 9.48 -8.93
C GLN A 320 2.69 9.50 -10.14
N ASP A 321 3.10 8.33 -10.63
CA ASP A 321 4.11 8.18 -11.68
C ASP A 321 3.52 7.97 -13.08
N VAL A 322 2.23 8.25 -13.24
CA VAL A 322 1.56 8.14 -14.55
C VAL A 322 1.93 9.33 -15.43
N ARG A 323 2.56 9.03 -16.57
CA ARG A 323 2.99 10.02 -17.57
C ARG A 323 2.37 9.73 -18.93
N ILE A 324 2.17 10.79 -19.70
CA ILE A 324 1.66 10.71 -21.07
C ILE A 324 2.74 11.22 -22.01
N SER A 325 3.04 10.42 -23.05
CA SER A 325 3.86 10.86 -24.16
C SER A 325 3.06 11.69 -25.16
N THR A 326 3.73 12.41 -26.05
CA THR A 326 3.08 13.22 -27.07
C THR A 326 2.01 12.45 -27.82
N VAL A 327 0.77 12.93 -27.74
CA VAL A 327 -0.39 12.33 -28.41
C VAL A 327 -1.36 13.41 -28.86
N ALA A 328 -1.97 13.20 -30.00
CA ALA A 328 -3.08 14.03 -30.49
C ALA A 328 -4.41 13.31 -30.23
N VAL A 329 -5.32 13.95 -29.54
CA VAL A 329 -6.65 13.41 -29.24
C VAL A 329 -7.71 14.32 -29.84
N ALA A 330 -8.63 13.74 -30.57
CA ALA A 330 -9.80 14.42 -31.09
C ALA A 330 -11.03 13.59 -30.78
N GLN A 331 -11.99 14.15 -30.06
CA GLN A 331 -13.28 13.49 -29.75
C GLN A 331 -14.42 14.42 -30.12
N GLY A 332 -15.20 14.03 -31.13
CA GLY A 332 -16.35 14.83 -31.57
C GLY A 332 -15.97 16.25 -31.98
N ASN A 333 -16.39 17.22 -31.21
CA ASN A 333 -16.10 18.66 -31.42
C ASN A 333 -14.90 19.18 -30.59
N LEU A 334 -14.24 18.33 -29.78
CA LEU A 334 -13.19 18.76 -28.88
C LEU A 334 -11.81 18.41 -29.43
N THR A 335 -10.95 19.41 -29.58
CA THR A 335 -9.55 19.25 -29.96
C THR A 335 -8.66 19.79 -28.84
N ILE A 336 -7.80 18.95 -28.27
CA ILE A 336 -6.92 19.31 -27.16
C ILE A 336 -5.48 19.32 -27.66
N LYS A 337 -4.77 20.44 -27.45
CA LYS A 337 -3.35 20.59 -27.73
C LYS A 337 -2.60 20.89 -26.44
N VAL A 338 -1.70 20.01 -26.05
CA VAL A 338 -0.74 20.23 -24.97
C VAL A 338 0.63 20.50 -25.60
N THR A 339 1.20 21.67 -25.34
CA THR A 339 2.51 22.06 -25.87
C THR A 339 3.47 22.30 -24.70
N GLU A 340 4.55 21.55 -24.66
CA GLU A 340 5.65 21.77 -23.73
C GLU A 340 6.73 22.61 -24.40
N THR A 341 7.00 23.80 -23.86
CA THR A 341 8.13 24.62 -24.29
C THR A 341 9.17 24.65 -23.18
N PRO A 342 10.32 23.96 -23.35
CA PRO A 342 11.41 24.06 -22.40
C PRO A 342 11.94 25.50 -22.38
N GLN A 343 11.75 26.20 -21.26
CA GLN A 343 12.28 27.54 -21.08
C GLN A 343 13.65 27.43 -20.40
N VAL A 344 14.70 27.83 -21.14
CA VAL A 344 16.05 27.90 -20.60
C VAL A 344 16.19 29.20 -19.83
N SER A 345 16.27 29.11 -18.49
CA SER A 345 16.64 30.24 -17.66
C SER A 345 18.16 30.39 -17.72
N GLN A 346 18.63 31.38 -18.46
CA GLN A 346 20.04 31.78 -18.51
C GLN A 346 20.33 32.87 -17.48
N PRO A 347 21.46 32.80 -16.78
CA PRO A 347 21.93 33.89 -15.96
C PRO A 347 22.16 35.15 -16.82
N SER A 348 21.97 36.32 -16.21
CA SER A 348 22.27 37.57 -16.89
C SER A 348 23.71 37.60 -17.41
N PRO A 349 23.97 38.18 -18.63
CA PRO A 349 25.31 38.37 -19.13
C PRO A 349 26.12 39.17 -18.11
N PHE A 350 27.23 38.61 -17.60
CA PHE A 350 28.10 39.15 -16.50
C PHE A 350 27.83 38.62 -15.08
N SER A 351 27.05 37.58 -14.92
CA SER A 351 26.97 36.88 -13.62
C SER A 351 28.08 35.84 -13.50
N GLU A 352 28.95 35.94 -12.51
CA GLU A 352 30.06 34.98 -12.26
C GLU A 352 29.62 33.68 -11.59
N THR A 353 28.35 33.58 -11.15
CA THR A 353 27.78 32.40 -10.52
C THR A 353 26.35 32.21 -10.97
N GLY A 354 26.11 31.28 -11.85
CA GLY A 354 24.75 30.89 -12.28
C GLY A 354 24.81 29.60 -13.08
N GLU A 355 23.97 28.66 -12.72
CA GLU A 355 23.81 27.39 -13.43
C GLU A 355 22.60 27.50 -14.38
N THR A 356 22.76 27.02 -15.61
CA THR A 356 21.65 26.99 -16.56
C THR A 356 20.70 25.87 -16.18
N VAL A 357 19.49 26.19 -15.76
CA VAL A 357 18.46 25.22 -15.41
C VAL A 357 17.37 25.24 -16.47
N VAL A 358 17.07 24.10 -17.04
CA VAL A 358 15.92 23.91 -17.94
C VAL A 358 14.70 23.67 -17.07
N VAL A 359 13.76 24.63 -17.09
CA VAL A 359 12.48 24.51 -16.38
C VAL A 359 11.42 24.20 -17.41
N PRO A 360 10.75 23.06 -17.35
CA PRO A 360 9.62 22.77 -18.22
C PRO A 360 8.46 23.71 -17.90
N ARG A 361 7.92 24.34 -18.91
CA ARG A 361 6.72 25.18 -18.80
C ARG A 361 5.66 24.63 -19.73
N THR A 362 4.54 24.22 -19.15
CA THR A 362 3.41 23.65 -19.89
C THR A 362 2.41 24.77 -20.20
N GLU A 363 2.07 24.94 -21.45
CA GLU A 363 0.99 25.80 -21.90
C GLU A 363 -0.11 24.95 -22.51
N ILE A 364 -1.30 25.01 -21.92
CA ILE A 364 -2.49 24.30 -22.40
C ILE A 364 -3.35 25.32 -23.13
N THR A 365 -3.43 25.24 -24.44
CA THR A 365 -4.31 26.10 -25.26
C THR A 365 -5.53 25.26 -25.66
N MET A 366 -6.71 25.82 -25.40
CA MET A 366 -8.01 25.25 -25.77
C MET A 366 -8.58 26.08 -26.89
N GLU A 367 -8.94 25.44 -27.98
CA GLU A 367 -9.72 26.05 -29.04
C GLU A 367 -10.99 25.27 -29.24
N GLU A 368 -12.12 25.90 -28.96
CA GLU A 368 -13.46 25.40 -29.31
C GLU A 368 -13.78 25.99 -30.70
N ASP A 369 -13.53 25.19 -31.73
CA ASP A 369 -13.80 25.63 -33.09
C ASP A 369 -14.64 24.61 -33.86
N THR A 370 -15.58 25.11 -34.64
CA THR A 370 -16.54 24.35 -35.44
C THR A 370 -15.90 23.62 -36.64
N ASP A 371 -14.59 23.79 -36.87
CA ASP A 371 -13.86 23.10 -37.93
C ASP A 371 -12.81 22.15 -37.38
N ARG A 372 -12.89 20.90 -37.80
CA ARG A 372 -12.08 19.73 -37.43
C ARG A 372 -10.59 20.00 -37.49
N ARG A 373 -9.92 20.13 -36.33
CA ARG A 373 -8.44 20.17 -36.25
C ARG A 373 -7.93 19.21 -35.17
N LEU A 374 -6.86 18.49 -35.51
CA LEU A 374 -6.12 17.59 -34.62
C LEU A 374 -5.18 18.39 -33.74
N ALA A 375 -5.11 18.08 -32.45
CA ALA A 375 -4.17 18.67 -31.54
C ALA A 375 -3.11 17.68 -31.03
N VAL A 376 -1.92 18.16 -30.84
CA VAL A 376 -0.73 17.40 -30.43
C VAL A 376 -0.44 17.67 -28.95
N VAL A 377 -0.27 16.61 -28.18
CA VAL A 377 0.18 16.62 -26.77
C VAL A 377 1.67 16.32 -26.77
N ASP A 378 2.50 17.24 -26.27
CA ASP A 378 3.95 17.05 -26.18
C ASP A 378 4.38 16.25 -24.93
N ASP A 379 5.59 15.66 -24.98
CA ASP A 379 6.14 14.79 -23.94
C ASP A 379 6.25 15.47 -22.55
N GLY A 380 5.79 14.77 -21.51
CA GLY A 380 6.08 15.12 -20.12
C GLY A 380 4.90 15.64 -19.30
N VAL A 381 3.72 15.81 -19.89
CA VAL A 381 2.51 16.24 -19.15
C VAL A 381 2.05 15.13 -18.21
N SER A 382 1.80 15.49 -16.94
CA SER A 382 1.19 14.56 -16.02
C SER A 382 -0.26 14.26 -16.42
N LEU A 383 -0.70 13.01 -16.27
CA LEU A 383 -2.09 12.64 -16.51
C LEU A 383 -3.07 13.50 -15.67
N GLN A 384 -2.63 13.92 -14.49
CA GLN A 384 -3.42 14.78 -13.61
C GLN A 384 -3.75 16.14 -14.27
N GLU A 385 -2.79 16.75 -14.96
CA GLU A 385 -3.00 18.01 -15.68
C GLU A 385 -3.95 17.84 -16.85
N LEU A 386 -3.84 16.72 -17.58
CA LEU A 386 -4.78 16.40 -18.65
C LEU A 386 -6.21 16.21 -18.11
N VAL A 387 -6.38 15.44 -17.03
CA VAL A 387 -7.70 15.21 -16.40
C VAL A 387 -8.29 16.52 -15.86
N ASN A 388 -7.47 17.36 -15.24
CA ASN A 388 -7.91 18.68 -14.77
C ASN A 388 -8.34 19.58 -15.95
N GLY A 389 -7.61 19.53 -17.06
CA GLY A 389 -7.96 20.24 -18.29
C GLY A 389 -9.29 19.73 -18.88
N LEU A 390 -9.48 18.41 -18.97
CA LEU A 390 -10.72 17.79 -19.45
C LEU A 390 -11.91 18.12 -18.55
N ASN A 391 -11.73 18.09 -17.24
CA ASN A 391 -12.76 18.48 -16.27
C ASN A 391 -13.15 19.97 -16.42
N ALA A 392 -12.18 20.85 -16.64
CA ALA A 392 -12.44 22.27 -16.87
C ALA A 392 -13.24 22.52 -18.17
N LEU A 393 -13.13 21.63 -19.16
CA LEU A 393 -13.91 21.63 -20.39
C LEU A 393 -15.31 21.04 -20.22
N GLY A 394 -15.65 20.47 -19.07
CA GLY A 394 -16.93 19.83 -18.83
C GLY A 394 -17.09 18.46 -19.50
N VAL A 395 -15.98 17.79 -19.86
CA VAL A 395 -16.00 16.41 -20.38
C VAL A 395 -16.52 15.49 -19.31
N GLY A 396 -17.55 14.69 -19.66
CA GLY A 396 -18.17 13.75 -18.74
C GLY A 396 -17.23 12.59 -18.38
N PRO A 397 -17.43 11.92 -17.20
CA PRO A 397 -16.57 10.82 -16.76
C PRO A 397 -16.45 9.68 -17.78
N ARG A 398 -17.54 9.32 -18.46
CA ARG A 398 -17.55 8.26 -19.49
C ARG A 398 -16.72 8.62 -20.73
N ASP A 399 -16.80 9.88 -21.15
CA ASP A 399 -16.01 10.36 -22.28
C ASP A 399 -14.53 10.41 -21.93
N MET A 400 -14.22 10.79 -20.70
CA MET A 400 -12.84 10.79 -20.17
C MET A 400 -12.24 9.37 -20.15
N ILE A 401 -13.03 8.37 -19.75
CA ILE A 401 -12.62 6.96 -19.79
C ILE A 401 -12.28 6.55 -21.23
N SER A 402 -13.15 6.89 -22.17
CA SER A 402 -12.94 6.57 -23.59
C SER A 402 -11.69 7.25 -24.16
N ILE A 403 -11.43 8.48 -23.76
CA ILE A 403 -10.20 9.22 -24.13
C ILE A 403 -8.96 8.53 -23.55
N LEU A 404 -8.95 8.18 -22.28
CA LEU A 404 -7.82 7.51 -21.63
C LEU A 404 -7.53 6.13 -22.25
N GLN A 405 -8.57 5.37 -22.58
CA GLN A 405 -8.43 4.10 -23.28
C GLN A 405 -7.86 4.30 -24.69
N ALA A 406 -8.28 5.33 -25.41
CA ALA A 406 -7.75 5.66 -26.73
C ALA A 406 -6.26 6.08 -26.66
N ILE A 407 -5.86 6.89 -25.67
CA ILE A 407 -4.49 7.29 -25.43
C ILE A 407 -3.61 6.08 -25.11
N LYS A 408 -4.12 5.13 -24.29
CA LYS A 408 -3.42 3.88 -24.01
C LYS A 408 -3.28 3.02 -25.26
N ALA A 409 -4.35 2.88 -26.05
CA ALA A 409 -4.33 2.11 -27.29
C ALA A 409 -3.35 2.71 -28.32
N ALA A 410 -3.17 4.03 -28.32
CA ALA A 410 -2.16 4.73 -29.11
C ALA A 410 -0.73 4.54 -28.57
N GLY A 411 -0.52 3.91 -27.41
CA GLY A 411 0.79 3.69 -26.79
C GLY A 411 1.36 4.93 -26.10
N ALA A 412 0.60 6.02 -26.00
CA ALA A 412 1.06 7.26 -25.40
C ALA A 412 0.93 7.29 -23.86
N LEU A 413 0.11 6.44 -23.26
CA LEU A 413 -0.01 6.29 -21.81
C LEU A 413 0.86 5.14 -21.32
N GLN A 414 1.92 5.48 -20.57
CA GLN A 414 2.83 4.52 -19.95
C GLN A 414 2.31 4.11 -18.56
N ALA A 415 1.08 3.58 -18.53
CA ALA A 415 0.45 3.10 -17.30
C ALA A 415 -0.49 1.94 -17.59
N GLU A 416 -0.75 1.14 -16.57
CA GLU A 416 -1.77 0.11 -16.62
C GLU A 416 -3.14 0.73 -16.29
N ILE A 417 -4.15 0.45 -17.13
CA ILE A 417 -5.54 0.87 -16.85
C ILE A 417 -6.28 -0.36 -16.33
N GLU A 418 -6.82 -0.24 -15.14
CA GLU A 418 -7.68 -1.22 -14.49
C GLU A 418 -9.11 -0.64 -14.42
N VAL A 419 -10.06 -1.36 -14.95
CA VAL A 419 -11.48 -0.97 -14.97
C VAL A 419 -12.22 -1.82 -13.96
N MET A 420 -12.99 -1.19 -13.06
CA MET A 420 -13.79 -1.84 -12.01
C MET A 420 -15.29 -1.69 -12.27
#